data_faa99cdd9975ff2ceaa95924142cfc3c
#
_entry.id   faa99cdd9975ff2ceaa95924142cfc3c
#
_cell.length_a   1.000
_cell.length_b   1.000
_cell.length_c   1.000
_cell.angle_alpha   90.00
_cell.angle_beta   90.00
_cell.angle_gamma   90.00
#
_symmetry.space_group_name_H-M   'P 1'
#
loop_
_entity.id
_entity.type
_entity.pdbx_description
1 polymer ?
#
loop_
_entity_poly.entity_id
_entity_poly.type
_entity_poly.pdbx_seq_one_letter_code
_entity_poly.pdbx_strand_id
1 'polypeptide(L)'
;ANRYVANFIGESNILPGVMLEDYKVRFDDITFDCVDFGFRENEKVDVVIRPEDIDIVDVKDGKMTGEVLSVLFKGVHYEIIVETVPGTSVTVDMRVIHNHDVTSEDGKEKISANNFYVDVEDVQNLDDKEIVALSNAQAWNPETDDYISISKIEYDLKEEEGQYPVVFSTSNGTSIERTIFVVNQPFVKNEKANEAIMAFNFQKTVDEILESQALDTDIKTWANAQGWKLSDEDQSIDISVDYDFEPENVKEGIYKITFSTPGREFKIHTTDYSEVGQEVGLTFFPEDIHVMSRMVF
;
A
#
# COMPACT_ATOMS: atom_id res chain seq x y z
N ALA A 1 13.37 -2.19 29.13
CA ALA A 1 13.11 -3.12 28.03
C ALA A 1 12.99 -2.35 26.73
N ASN A 2 13.23 -2.97 25.62
CA ASN A 2 13.01 -2.35 24.30
C ASN A 2 12.16 -3.30 23.43
N ARG A 3 11.65 -2.79 22.31
CA ARG A 3 10.77 -3.51 21.36
C ARG A 3 11.35 -4.87 20.93
N TYR A 4 12.67 -4.96 20.81
CA TYR A 4 13.37 -6.21 20.46
C TYR A 4 13.27 -7.26 21.60
N VAL A 5 13.33 -6.83 22.84
CA VAL A 5 13.19 -7.70 24.01
C VAL A 5 11.74 -8.18 24.18
N ALA A 6 10.74 -7.32 23.92
CA ALA A 6 9.34 -7.68 23.98
C ALA A 6 8.99 -8.79 22.96
N ASN A 7 9.44 -8.65 21.72
CA ASN A 7 9.27 -9.69 20.69
C ASN A 7 10.09 -10.96 20.93
N PHE A 8 11.17 -10.89 21.71
CA PHE A 8 12.02 -12.04 22.02
C PHE A 8 11.41 -12.94 23.13
N ILE A 9 10.58 -12.37 24.01
CA ILE A 9 9.97 -13.10 25.14
C ILE A 9 8.66 -13.79 24.73
N GLY A 10 8.08 -13.45 23.58
CA GLY A 10 6.83 -14.00 23.05
C GLY A 10 6.12 -13.04 22.10
N GLU A 11 5.06 -13.49 21.47
CA GLU A 11 4.21 -12.63 20.65
C GLU A 11 3.59 -11.54 21.55
N SER A 12 3.52 -10.30 21.05
CA SER A 12 2.97 -9.17 21.80
C SER A 12 2.31 -8.17 20.83
N ASN A 13 1.20 -7.60 21.27
CA ASN A 13 0.63 -6.42 20.63
C ASN A 13 1.45 -5.20 21.08
N ILE A 14 2.08 -4.52 20.14
CA ILE A 14 2.91 -3.32 20.42
C ILE A 14 2.29 -2.11 19.72
N LEU A 15 1.86 -1.15 20.51
CA LEU A 15 1.07 -0.02 20.06
C LEU A 15 1.80 1.31 20.39
N PRO A 16 1.73 2.31 19.52
CA PRO A 16 2.19 3.64 19.87
C PRO A 16 1.28 4.25 20.93
N GLY A 17 1.88 4.81 22.00
CA GLY A 17 1.15 5.46 23.07
C GLY A 17 1.85 6.71 23.57
N VAL A 18 1.21 7.37 24.52
CA VAL A 18 1.73 8.56 25.22
C VAL A 18 1.47 8.39 26.70
N MET A 19 2.53 8.48 27.52
CA MET A 19 2.38 8.57 28.99
C MET A 19 1.82 9.94 29.35
N LEU A 20 0.67 9.97 29.98
CA LEU A 20 0.04 11.21 30.42
C LEU A 20 0.60 11.65 31.79
N GLU A 21 0.72 10.72 32.70
CA GLU A 21 1.29 10.80 34.02
C GLU A 21 1.69 9.41 34.51
N ASP A 22 2.33 9.28 35.65
CA ASP A 22 2.63 7.98 36.26
C ASP A 22 1.35 7.14 36.37
N TYR A 23 1.41 5.89 35.94
CA TYR A 23 0.31 4.91 35.94
C TYR A 23 -0.83 5.20 34.96
N LYS A 24 -0.66 6.17 34.02
CA LYS A 24 -1.66 6.44 32.99
C LYS A 24 -1.04 6.60 31.61
N VAL A 25 -1.48 5.78 30.70
CA VAL A 25 -1.07 5.80 29.29
C VAL A 25 -2.28 6.00 28.38
N ARG A 26 -2.10 6.75 27.31
CA ARG A 26 -3.10 6.91 26.26
C ARG A 26 -2.62 6.26 24.96
N PHE A 27 -3.45 5.39 24.42
CA PHE A 27 -3.33 4.85 23.07
C PHE A 27 -4.73 4.68 22.47
N ASP A 28 -4.86 4.71 21.13
CA ASP A 28 -6.14 4.69 20.41
C ASP A 28 -7.16 5.72 20.94
N ASP A 29 -6.67 6.92 21.30
CA ASP A 29 -7.46 8.03 21.87
C ASP A 29 -8.16 7.69 23.21
N ILE A 30 -7.87 6.53 23.79
CA ILE A 30 -8.41 6.07 25.08
C ILE A 30 -7.31 6.12 26.14
N THR A 31 -7.66 6.61 27.32
CA THR A 31 -6.77 6.61 28.48
C THR A 31 -6.98 5.36 29.32
N PHE A 32 -5.90 4.67 29.62
CA PHE A 32 -5.85 3.45 30.44
C PHE A 32 -4.97 3.66 31.66
N ASP A 33 -5.37 3.03 32.75
CA ASP A 33 -4.47 2.83 33.90
C ASP A 33 -3.46 1.73 33.53
N CYS A 34 -2.20 1.89 33.96
CA CYS A 34 -1.11 0.92 33.79
C CYS A 34 -0.28 0.82 35.07
N VAL A 35 0.71 -0.08 35.09
CA VAL A 35 1.57 -0.25 36.27
C VAL A 35 2.90 0.48 36.18
N ASP A 36 3.19 1.10 35.05
CA ASP A 36 4.48 1.74 34.79
C ASP A 36 4.51 3.21 35.25
N PHE A 37 5.69 3.66 35.64
CA PHE A 37 5.95 5.01 36.16
C PHE A 37 7.38 5.47 35.83
N GLY A 38 7.65 6.76 36.04
CA GLY A 38 8.97 7.36 35.85
C GLY A 38 9.24 7.84 34.44
N PHE A 39 8.22 7.94 33.61
CA PHE A 39 8.25 8.56 32.29
C PHE A 39 7.97 10.07 32.41
N ARG A 40 8.37 10.84 31.40
CA ARG A 40 8.01 12.24 31.30
C ARG A 40 6.54 12.40 30.93
N GLU A 41 5.91 13.45 31.40
CA GLU A 41 4.57 13.82 30.93
C GLU A 41 4.56 14.04 29.42
N ASN A 42 3.60 13.43 28.72
CA ASN A 42 3.47 13.39 27.28
C ASN A 42 4.65 12.72 26.53
N GLU A 43 5.40 11.85 27.21
CA GLU A 43 6.44 11.06 26.55
C GLU A 43 5.81 10.04 25.60
N LYS A 44 6.32 10.00 24.35
CA LYS A 44 5.95 8.96 23.36
C LYS A 44 6.56 7.63 23.78
N VAL A 45 5.73 6.60 23.86
CA VAL A 45 6.09 5.28 24.38
C VAL A 45 5.55 4.18 23.47
N ASP A 46 6.09 2.99 23.62
CA ASP A 46 5.47 1.77 23.09
C ASP A 46 4.69 1.08 24.23
N VAL A 47 3.41 0.81 23.99
CA VAL A 47 2.53 0.05 24.88
C VAL A 47 2.56 -1.40 24.44
N VAL A 48 2.76 -2.31 25.35
CA VAL A 48 2.88 -3.75 25.11
C VAL A 48 1.81 -4.48 25.89
N ILE A 49 0.98 -5.25 25.20
CA ILE A 49 -0.05 -6.11 25.76
C ILE A 49 0.10 -7.50 25.16
N ARG A 50 0.12 -8.54 25.98
CA ARG A 50 0.24 -9.90 25.49
C ARG A 50 -1.08 -10.40 24.93
N PRO A 51 -1.06 -11.27 23.90
CA PRO A 51 -2.28 -11.85 23.34
C PRO A 51 -3.14 -12.61 24.35
N GLU A 52 -2.52 -13.26 25.33
CA GLU A 52 -3.18 -14.02 26.38
C GLU A 52 -3.80 -13.16 27.49
N ASP A 53 -3.44 -11.89 27.58
CA ASP A 53 -3.90 -10.93 28.60
C ASP A 53 -5.08 -10.07 28.09
N ILE A 54 -5.58 -10.33 26.89
CA ILE A 54 -6.72 -9.65 26.29
C ILE A 54 -7.93 -10.57 26.33
N ASP A 55 -8.99 -10.13 27.00
CA ASP A 55 -10.27 -10.81 27.02
C ASP A 55 -11.23 -10.25 25.96
N ILE A 56 -11.92 -11.14 25.25
CA ILE A 56 -13.03 -10.84 24.37
C ILE A 56 -14.31 -10.85 25.19
N VAL A 57 -15.08 -9.76 25.13
CA VAL A 57 -16.32 -9.57 25.89
C VAL A 57 -17.43 -9.00 24.98
N ASP A 58 -18.64 -8.87 25.52
CA ASP A 58 -19.67 -8.12 24.80
C ASP A 58 -19.22 -6.68 24.52
N VAL A 59 -19.61 -6.13 23.38
CA VAL A 59 -19.26 -4.74 22.94
C VAL A 59 -19.46 -3.70 24.05
N LYS A 60 -20.56 -3.80 24.80
CA LYS A 60 -20.93 -2.86 25.88
C LYS A 60 -20.01 -2.94 27.12
N ASP A 61 -19.31 -4.07 27.30
CA ASP A 61 -18.46 -4.35 28.46
C ASP A 61 -16.95 -4.16 28.12
N GLY A 62 -16.64 -3.96 26.83
CA GLY A 62 -15.27 -3.71 26.34
C GLY A 62 -14.79 -2.30 26.63
N LYS A 63 -13.49 -2.16 26.89
CA LYS A 63 -12.80 -0.87 26.92
C LYS A 63 -12.53 -0.32 25.51
N MET A 64 -12.40 -1.23 24.55
CA MET A 64 -12.28 -0.97 23.13
C MET A 64 -13.25 -1.88 22.39
N THR A 65 -13.59 -1.55 21.15
CA THR A 65 -14.42 -2.39 20.29
C THR A 65 -13.70 -2.66 18.98
N GLY A 66 -14.00 -3.79 18.35
CA GLY A 66 -13.43 -4.15 17.07
C GLY A 66 -14.19 -5.28 16.40
N GLU A 67 -13.83 -5.56 15.15
CA GLU A 67 -14.39 -6.65 14.36
C GLU A 67 -13.41 -7.82 14.30
N VAL A 68 -13.89 -9.03 14.45
CA VAL A 68 -13.10 -10.26 14.31
C VAL A 68 -12.77 -10.51 12.85
N LEU A 69 -11.49 -10.39 12.48
CA LEU A 69 -11.03 -10.62 11.11
C LEU A 69 -10.69 -12.09 10.85
N SER A 70 -10.10 -12.77 11.82
CA SER A 70 -9.72 -14.18 11.65
C SER A 70 -9.75 -14.95 12.97
N VAL A 71 -9.98 -16.25 12.85
CA VAL A 71 -10.01 -17.20 13.99
C VAL A 71 -9.28 -18.47 13.58
N LEU A 72 -8.19 -18.79 14.28
CA LEU A 72 -7.37 -19.96 14.00
C LEU A 72 -7.20 -20.81 15.28
N PHE A 73 -7.63 -22.07 15.26
CA PHE A 73 -7.40 -22.97 16.36
C PHE A 73 -5.96 -23.51 16.38
N LYS A 74 -5.23 -23.29 17.46
CA LYS A 74 -3.82 -23.69 17.65
C LYS A 74 -3.68 -24.97 18.49
N GLY A 75 -4.74 -25.75 18.61
CA GLY A 75 -4.73 -27.05 19.34
C GLY A 75 -5.16 -26.96 20.79
N VAL A 76 -4.88 -25.88 21.49
CA VAL A 76 -5.25 -25.66 22.92
C VAL A 76 -5.96 -24.33 23.14
N HIS A 77 -5.82 -23.37 22.23
CA HIS A 77 -6.48 -22.06 22.25
C HIS A 77 -6.79 -21.62 20.82
N TYR A 78 -7.62 -20.61 20.69
CA TYR A 78 -7.81 -19.86 19.45
C TYR A 78 -6.86 -18.66 19.42
N GLU A 79 -6.23 -18.45 18.27
CA GLU A 79 -5.61 -17.18 17.91
C GLU A 79 -6.65 -16.39 17.12
N ILE A 80 -7.05 -15.25 17.66
CA ILE A 80 -8.06 -14.37 17.07
C ILE A 80 -7.41 -13.04 16.72
N ILE A 81 -7.67 -12.54 15.52
CA ILE A 81 -7.28 -11.20 15.11
C ILE A 81 -8.54 -10.32 15.14
N VAL A 82 -8.47 -9.22 15.89
CA VAL A 82 -9.54 -8.22 16.00
C VAL A 82 -9.03 -6.88 15.51
N GLU A 83 -9.70 -6.30 14.52
CA GLU A 83 -9.41 -4.96 14.03
C GLU A 83 -10.21 -3.92 14.84
N THR A 84 -9.52 -3.01 15.52
CA THR A 84 -10.16 -1.95 16.33
C THR A 84 -10.25 -0.61 15.59
N VAL A 85 -9.36 -0.37 14.64
CA VAL A 85 -9.41 0.78 13.74
C VAL A 85 -9.22 0.26 12.32
N PRO A 86 -10.22 0.40 11.44
CA PRO A 86 -10.09 -0.04 10.06
C PRO A 86 -8.87 0.55 9.38
N GLY A 87 -8.23 -0.26 8.56
CA GLY A 87 -7.16 0.17 7.66
C GLY A 87 -7.66 1.22 6.68
N THR A 88 -6.72 1.68 5.87
CA THR A 88 -6.98 2.70 4.85
C THR A 88 -6.83 2.08 3.49
N SER A 89 -7.69 2.44 2.56
CA SER A 89 -7.62 1.94 1.20
C SER A 89 -7.52 3.06 0.18
N VAL A 90 -6.86 2.77 -0.93
CA VAL A 90 -6.80 3.59 -2.13
C VAL A 90 -7.12 2.72 -3.34
N THR A 91 -7.99 3.21 -4.23
CA THR A 91 -8.34 2.52 -5.47
C THR A 91 -7.78 3.29 -6.66
N VAL A 92 -7.09 2.57 -7.53
CA VAL A 92 -6.50 3.11 -8.75
C VAL A 92 -7.02 2.39 -9.99
N ASP A 93 -6.81 2.99 -11.16
CA ASP A 93 -7.12 2.41 -12.44
C ASP A 93 -5.91 1.66 -13.01
N MET A 94 -6.08 0.38 -13.31
CA MET A 94 -5.21 -0.37 -14.19
C MET A 94 -5.81 -0.38 -15.59
N ARG A 95 -5.15 0.28 -16.54
CA ARG A 95 -5.53 0.24 -17.95
C ARG A 95 -4.84 -0.94 -18.62
N VAL A 96 -5.62 -1.85 -19.16
CA VAL A 96 -5.12 -3.00 -19.93
C VAL A 96 -5.30 -2.74 -21.43
N ILE A 97 -4.24 -2.92 -22.19
CA ILE A 97 -4.22 -2.75 -23.65
C ILE A 97 -3.57 -3.95 -24.34
N HIS A 98 -3.83 -4.09 -25.64
CA HIS A 98 -2.93 -4.87 -26.49
C HIS A 98 -1.76 -3.99 -26.96
N ASN A 99 -0.59 -4.59 -27.09
CA ASN A 99 0.57 -3.87 -27.59
C ASN A 99 0.41 -3.61 -29.09
N HIS A 100 0.33 -2.34 -29.47
CA HIS A 100 0.18 -1.94 -30.87
C HIS A 100 1.46 -1.22 -31.32
N ASP A 101 2.45 -2.03 -31.72
CA ASP A 101 3.65 -1.50 -32.35
C ASP A 101 3.33 -0.99 -33.77
N VAL A 102 4.08 0.01 -34.20
CA VAL A 102 4.01 0.53 -35.57
C VAL A 102 5.21 0.04 -36.35
N THR A 103 4.97 -0.55 -37.52
CA THR A 103 6.02 -0.98 -38.45
C THR A 103 6.04 -0.02 -39.65
N SER A 104 7.23 0.38 -40.09
CA SER A 104 7.42 1.20 -41.30
C SER A 104 6.90 0.51 -42.56
N GLU A 105 6.57 1.27 -43.61
CA GLU A 105 6.06 0.71 -44.87
C GLU A 105 7.04 -0.26 -45.53
N ASP A 106 8.35 -0.04 -45.40
CA ASP A 106 9.39 -0.92 -45.93
C ASP A 106 9.73 -2.12 -45.02
N GLY A 107 9.08 -2.23 -43.87
CA GLY A 107 9.28 -3.30 -42.89
C GLY A 107 10.57 -3.25 -42.11
N LYS A 108 11.40 -2.21 -42.26
CA LYS A 108 12.73 -2.14 -41.66
C LYS A 108 12.80 -1.47 -40.28
N GLU A 109 11.75 -0.81 -39.91
CA GLU A 109 11.66 -0.19 -38.59
C GLU A 109 10.39 -0.60 -37.87
N LYS A 110 10.52 -0.88 -36.60
CA LYS A 110 9.41 -1.08 -35.67
C LYS A 110 9.59 -0.16 -34.49
N ILE A 111 8.51 0.52 -34.08
CA ILE A 111 8.50 1.41 -32.92
C ILE A 111 7.38 1.01 -31.98
N SER A 112 7.70 0.96 -30.70
CA SER A 112 6.81 0.66 -29.59
C SER A 112 6.90 1.73 -28.52
N ALA A 113 5.79 2.03 -27.87
CA ALA A 113 5.73 2.86 -26.68
C ALA A 113 4.43 2.57 -25.91
N ASN A 114 4.39 2.89 -24.62
CA ASN A 114 3.20 2.78 -23.79
C ASN A 114 2.62 4.15 -23.47
N ASN A 115 1.31 4.19 -23.18
CA ASN A 115 0.77 5.30 -22.42
C ASN A 115 1.31 5.23 -21.00
N PHE A 116 1.36 6.35 -20.29
CA PHE A 116 1.79 6.37 -18.89
C PHE A 116 1.06 7.44 -18.08
N TYR A 117 1.13 7.31 -16.78
CA TYR A 117 0.55 8.23 -15.82
C TYR A 117 1.64 9.05 -15.14
N VAL A 118 1.32 10.29 -14.84
CA VAL A 118 2.21 11.21 -14.11
C VAL A 118 1.37 12.07 -13.16
N ASP A 119 1.91 12.38 -12.00
CA ASP A 119 1.27 13.31 -11.07
C ASP A 119 1.36 14.75 -11.61
N VAL A 120 0.31 15.55 -11.34
CA VAL A 120 0.28 16.97 -11.72
C VAL A 120 1.53 17.72 -11.22
N GLU A 121 1.97 17.41 -9.99
CA GLU A 121 3.12 18.08 -9.37
C GLU A 121 4.46 17.72 -10.05
N ASP A 122 4.54 16.55 -10.70
CA ASP A 122 5.76 16.08 -11.38
C ASP A 122 5.90 16.54 -12.82
N VAL A 123 4.83 17.06 -13.43
CA VAL A 123 4.84 17.49 -14.84
C VAL A 123 5.96 18.46 -15.17
N GLN A 124 6.25 19.42 -14.28
CA GLN A 124 7.31 20.43 -14.49
C GLN A 124 8.73 19.84 -14.52
N ASN A 125 8.90 18.64 -13.99
CA ASN A 125 10.20 17.97 -13.90
C ASN A 125 10.46 17.01 -15.07
N LEU A 126 9.46 16.75 -15.92
CA LEU A 126 9.59 15.83 -17.04
C LEU A 126 10.45 16.40 -18.17
N ASP A 127 11.44 15.65 -18.57
CA ASP A 127 12.21 15.88 -19.79
C ASP A 127 12.00 14.74 -20.81
N ASP A 128 12.54 14.89 -22.01
CA ASP A 128 12.44 13.89 -23.08
C ASP A 128 12.94 12.50 -22.65
N LYS A 129 13.96 12.43 -21.78
CA LYS A 129 14.52 11.16 -21.33
C LYS A 129 13.58 10.45 -20.36
N GLU A 130 12.97 11.20 -19.47
CA GLU A 130 12.00 10.68 -18.52
C GLU A 130 10.74 10.22 -19.24
N ILE A 131 10.27 10.98 -20.24
CA ILE A 131 9.13 10.60 -21.10
C ILE A 131 9.42 9.29 -21.84
N VAL A 132 10.62 9.11 -22.41
CA VAL A 132 11.05 7.84 -23.04
C VAL A 132 11.08 6.71 -22.03
N ALA A 133 11.62 6.93 -20.83
CA ALA A 133 11.71 5.91 -19.80
C ALA A 133 10.33 5.50 -19.29
N LEU A 134 9.44 6.44 -18.98
CA LEU A 134 8.09 6.20 -18.50
C LEU A 134 7.21 5.49 -19.53
N SER A 135 7.36 5.86 -20.82
CA SER A 135 6.63 5.23 -21.92
C SER A 135 7.26 3.91 -22.39
N ASN A 136 8.44 3.55 -21.89
CA ASN A 136 9.25 2.45 -22.44
C ASN A 136 9.36 2.53 -23.97
N ALA A 137 9.53 3.75 -24.50
CA ALA A 137 9.58 3.97 -25.95
C ALA A 137 10.88 3.43 -26.52
N GLN A 138 10.77 2.59 -27.54
CA GLN A 138 11.90 1.97 -28.21
C GLN A 138 11.60 1.73 -29.69
N ALA A 139 12.66 1.70 -30.49
CA ALA A 139 12.54 1.34 -31.91
C ALA A 139 13.71 0.42 -32.32
N TRP A 140 13.45 -0.48 -33.25
CA TRP A 140 14.43 -1.48 -33.73
C TRP A 140 14.12 -1.93 -35.15
N ASN A 141 15.12 -2.55 -35.77
CA ASN A 141 14.94 -3.25 -37.02
C ASN A 141 14.42 -4.67 -36.74
N PRO A 142 13.22 -5.06 -37.19
CA PRO A 142 12.64 -6.37 -36.85
C PRO A 142 13.34 -7.57 -37.49
N GLU A 143 14.23 -7.35 -38.49
CA GLU A 143 15.00 -8.42 -39.13
C GLU A 143 16.34 -8.69 -38.42
N THR A 144 16.98 -7.66 -37.87
CA THR A 144 18.32 -7.74 -37.28
C THR A 144 18.35 -7.52 -35.79
N ASP A 145 17.24 -7.10 -35.17
CA ASP A 145 17.11 -6.66 -33.77
C ASP A 145 17.99 -5.47 -33.41
N ASP A 146 18.57 -4.77 -34.41
CA ASP A 146 19.38 -3.60 -34.17
C ASP A 146 18.53 -2.44 -33.64
N TYR A 147 19.01 -1.79 -32.56
CA TYR A 147 18.36 -0.63 -31.96
C TYR A 147 18.36 0.56 -32.91
N ILE A 148 17.23 1.27 -32.99
CA ILE A 148 17.04 2.51 -33.76
C ILE A 148 16.72 3.64 -32.77
N SER A 149 17.42 4.75 -32.89
CA SER A 149 17.21 5.88 -31.98
C SER A 149 15.86 6.58 -32.26
N ILE A 150 15.13 6.87 -31.18
CA ILE A 150 14.04 7.85 -31.21
C ILE A 150 14.69 9.23 -31.35
N SER A 151 14.41 9.91 -32.46
CA SER A 151 15.09 11.18 -32.84
C SER A 151 14.24 12.39 -32.55
N LYS A 152 12.94 12.23 -32.31
CA LYS A 152 12.00 13.32 -32.03
C LYS A 152 10.91 12.86 -31.11
N ILE A 153 10.58 13.74 -30.13
CA ILE A 153 9.47 13.57 -29.20
C ILE A 153 8.67 14.87 -29.24
N GLU A 154 7.38 14.79 -29.49
CA GLU A 154 6.48 15.95 -29.57
C GLU A 154 5.34 15.80 -28.60
N TYR A 155 5.19 16.77 -27.70
CA TYR A 155 4.10 16.84 -26.72
C TYR A 155 3.82 18.29 -26.34
N ASP A 156 2.59 18.56 -25.85
CA ASP A 156 2.18 19.84 -25.26
C ASP A 156 1.54 19.55 -23.91
N LEU A 157 2.40 19.33 -22.91
CA LEU A 157 2.01 18.91 -21.56
C LEU A 157 1.72 20.14 -20.69
N LYS A 158 0.66 20.06 -19.87
CA LYS A 158 0.27 21.12 -18.93
C LYS A 158 0.22 20.56 -17.50
N GLU A 159 0.49 21.42 -16.52
CA GLU A 159 0.36 21.12 -15.08
C GLU A 159 -1.12 21.11 -14.65
N GLU A 160 -1.95 20.38 -15.36
CA GLU A 160 -3.39 20.23 -15.12
C GLU A 160 -3.80 18.78 -15.40
N GLU A 161 -4.76 18.25 -14.63
CA GLU A 161 -5.32 16.94 -14.92
C GLU A 161 -5.86 16.87 -16.34
N GLY A 162 -5.50 15.81 -17.05
CA GLY A 162 -5.92 15.66 -18.43
C GLY A 162 -5.24 14.49 -19.17
N GLN A 163 -5.51 14.47 -20.47
CA GLN A 163 -4.92 13.50 -21.40
C GLN A 163 -4.17 14.29 -22.46
N TYR A 164 -2.89 14.06 -22.58
CA TYR A 164 -2.01 14.79 -23.48
C TYR A 164 -1.35 13.83 -24.47
N PRO A 165 -1.47 14.07 -25.79
CA PRO A 165 -0.80 13.22 -26.76
C PRO A 165 0.71 13.43 -26.71
N VAL A 166 1.45 12.34 -26.92
CA VAL A 166 2.90 12.33 -27.14
C VAL A 166 3.22 11.50 -28.38
N VAL A 167 4.03 12.06 -29.28
CA VAL A 167 4.45 11.39 -30.51
C VAL A 167 5.95 11.10 -30.46
N PHE A 168 6.32 9.85 -30.58
CA PHE A 168 7.71 9.39 -30.72
C PHE A 168 8.00 9.09 -32.18
N SER A 169 9.13 9.53 -32.69
CA SER A 169 9.51 9.32 -34.09
C SER A 169 10.98 8.93 -34.25
N THR A 170 11.26 8.05 -35.19
CA THR A 170 12.61 7.73 -35.66
C THR A 170 13.11 8.79 -36.66
N SER A 171 14.40 8.76 -36.99
CA SER A 171 14.99 9.65 -38.01
C SER A 171 14.43 9.43 -39.42
N ASN A 172 13.88 8.26 -39.71
CA ASN A 172 13.30 7.92 -41.00
C ASN A 172 11.79 8.20 -41.08
N GLY A 173 11.19 8.67 -39.97
CA GLY A 173 9.80 9.15 -39.92
C GLY A 173 8.77 8.09 -39.47
N THR A 174 9.21 6.90 -39.06
CA THR A 174 8.31 5.95 -38.41
C THR A 174 7.92 6.53 -37.05
N SER A 175 6.62 6.63 -36.76
CA SER A 175 6.13 7.29 -35.56
C SER A 175 5.01 6.54 -34.88
N ILE A 176 4.89 6.75 -33.58
CA ILE A 176 3.82 6.21 -32.73
C ILE A 176 3.29 7.30 -31.81
N GLU A 177 1.97 7.41 -31.71
CA GLU A 177 1.30 8.32 -30.78
C GLU A 177 0.85 7.55 -29.55
N ARG A 178 1.04 8.16 -28.37
CA ARG A 178 0.59 7.65 -27.08
C ARG A 178 -0.01 8.79 -26.24
N THR A 179 -0.57 8.45 -25.11
CA THR A 179 -1.22 9.40 -24.21
C THR A 179 -0.48 9.45 -22.88
N ILE A 180 -0.17 10.66 -22.43
CA ILE A 180 0.23 10.96 -21.06
C ILE A 180 -1.03 11.30 -20.28
N PHE A 181 -1.31 10.53 -19.21
CA PHE A 181 -2.40 10.81 -18.29
C PHE A 181 -1.85 11.60 -17.11
N VAL A 182 -2.17 12.89 -17.03
CA VAL A 182 -1.84 13.73 -15.88
C VAL A 182 -2.98 13.61 -14.88
N VAL A 183 -2.68 13.18 -13.68
CA VAL A 183 -3.66 12.91 -12.62
C VAL A 183 -3.15 13.43 -11.29
N ASN A 184 -4.05 13.73 -10.36
CA ASN A 184 -3.67 13.87 -8.96
C ASN A 184 -3.46 12.48 -8.38
N GLN A 185 -2.34 12.32 -7.67
CA GLN A 185 -1.98 11.04 -7.07
C GLN A 185 -2.98 10.66 -5.97
N PRO A 186 -3.58 9.48 -6.03
CA PRO A 186 -4.38 8.96 -4.93
C PRO A 186 -3.54 8.73 -3.67
N PHE A 187 -3.76 9.57 -2.69
CA PHE A 187 -3.08 9.55 -1.40
C PHE A 187 -4.11 9.69 -0.27
N VAL A 188 -4.09 8.79 0.68
CA VAL A 188 -5.03 8.78 1.80
C VAL A 188 -4.28 8.66 3.13
N LYS A 189 -4.65 9.52 4.09
CA LYS A 189 -4.18 9.47 5.48
C LYS A 189 -5.28 9.00 6.40
N ASN A 190 -4.95 8.12 7.32
CA ASN A 190 -5.80 7.72 8.41
C ASN A 190 -5.09 7.98 9.75
N GLU A 191 -5.38 9.11 10.35
CA GLU A 191 -4.75 9.51 11.61
C GLU A 191 -5.11 8.58 12.78
N LYS A 192 -6.32 7.98 12.77
CA LYS A 192 -6.74 7.03 13.80
C LYS A 192 -5.93 5.73 13.75
N ALA A 193 -5.74 5.16 12.58
CA ALA A 193 -4.88 4.00 12.38
C ALA A 193 -3.39 4.36 12.42
N ASN A 194 -3.04 5.65 12.41
CA ASN A 194 -1.67 6.14 12.27
C ASN A 194 -1.00 5.66 10.98
N GLU A 195 -1.74 5.65 9.88
CA GLU A 195 -1.33 5.08 8.59
C GLU A 195 -1.59 6.03 7.43
N ALA A 196 -0.77 5.89 6.41
CA ALA A 196 -1.01 6.48 5.12
C ALA A 196 -0.76 5.45 4.02
N ILE A 197 -1.45 5.61 2.91
CA ILE A 197 -1.32 4.78 1.72
C ILE A 197 -1.37 5.63 0.47
N MET A 198 -0.55 5.28 -0.51
CA MET A 198 -0.60 5.84 -1.85
C MET A 198 -0.39 4.76 -2.90
N ALA A 199 -0.94 4.99 -4.09
CA ALA A 199 -0.71 4.19 -5.27
C ALA A 199 -0.95 5.05 -6.52
N PHE A 200 -0.40 4.64 -7.66
CA PHE A 200 -0.61 5.31 -8.94
C PHE A 200 -1.53 4.50 -9.85
N ASN A 201 -2.27 5.20 -10.70
CA ASN A 201 -2.82 4.58 -11.89
C ASN A 201 -1.69 4.07 -12.79
N PHE A 202 -1.91 2.97 -13.47
CA PHE A 202 -0.90 2.37 -14.33
C PHE A 202 -1.49 1.68 -15.55
N GLN A 203 -0.64 1.37 -16.52
CA GLN A 203 -1.02 0.64 -17.72
C GLN A 203 -0.18 -0.60 -17.89
N LYS A 204 -0.81 -1.68 -18.31
CA LYS A 204 -0.16 -2.95 -18.66
C LYS A 204 -0.76 -3.53 -19.93
N THR A 205 0.02 -4.37 -20.60
CA THR A 205 -0.51 -5.17 -21.71
C THR A 205 -1.13 -6.46 -21.18
N VAL A 206 -2.01 -7.05 -21.97
CA VAL A 206 -2.56 -8.39 -21.67
C VAL A 206 -1.43 -9.40 -21.44
N ASP A 207 -0.39 -9.37 -22.30
CA ASP A 207 0.74 -10.29 -22.22
C ASP A 207 1.54 -10.13 -20.92
N GLU A 208 1.83 -8.89 -20.47
CA GLU A 208 2.52 -8.64 -19.19
C GLU A 208 1.77 -9.21 -17.99
N ILE A 209 0.43 -9.17 -18.01
CA ILE A 209 -0.42 -9.73 -16.95
C ILE A 209 -0.39 -11.27 -16.98
N LEU A 210 -0.49 -11.86 -18.17
CA LEU A 210 -0.47 -13.31 -18.35
C LEU A 210 0.89 -13.94 -18.02
N GLU A 211 1.98 -13.21 -18.22
CA GLU A 211 3.35 -13.65 -17.93
C GLU A 211 3.74 -13.49 -16.45
N SER A 212 2.97 -12.73 -15.68
CA SER A 212 3.25 -12.52 -14.26
C SER A 212 3.14 -13.83 -13.47
N GLN A 213 4.17 -14.14 -12.68
CA GLN A 213 4.21 -15.32 -11.80
C GLN A 213 3.84 -14.98 -10.35
N ALA A 214 3.78 -13.70 -10.02
CA ALA A 214 3.50 -13.18 -8.68
C ALA A 214 2.66 -11.91 -8.79
N LEU A 215 1.46 -12.02 -9.37
CA LEU A 215 0.64 -10.89 -9.81
C LEU A 215 0.40 -9.84 -8.73
N ASP A 216 0.13 -10.25 -7.49
CA ASP A 216 -0.07 -9.32 -6.38
C ASP A 216 1.16 -8.44 -6.13
N THR A 217 2.35 -9.03 -6.19
CA THR A 217 3.62 -8.31 -6.01
C THR A 217 3.89 -7.40 -7.20
N ASP A 218 3.63 -7.88 -8.40
CA ASP A 218 3.84 -7.12 -9.63
C ASP A 218 2.87 -5.93 -9.69
N ILE A 219 1.59 -6.12 -9.36
CA ILE A 219 0.60 -5.04 -9.28
C ILE A 219 1.03 -3.95 -8.28
N LYS A 220 1.50 -4.32 -7.09
CA LYS A 220 2.04 -3.35 -6.11
C LYS A 220 3.22 -2.56 -6.68
N THR A 221 4.11 -3.25 -7.37
CA THR A 221 5.27 -2.63 -8.02
C THR A 221 4.85 -1.71 -9.17
N TRP A 222 3.95 -2.15 -10.04
CA TRP A 222 3.47 -1.37 -11.18
C TRP A 222 2.71 -0.11 -10.76
N ALA A 223 1.95 -0.20 -9.68
CA ALA A 223 1.24 0.94 -9.10
C ALA A 223 2.13 1.80 -8.21
N ASN A 224 3.40 1.45 -7.99
CA ASN A 224 4.26 2.05 -6.96
C ASN A 224 3.53 2.21 -5.63
N ALA A 225 2.77 1.19 -5.25
CA ALA A 225 1.91 1.22 -4.08
C ALA A 225 2.75 1.17 -2.79
N GLN A 226 2.51 2.09 -1.87
CA GLN A 226 3.25 2.23 -0.63
C GLN A 226 2.31 2.53 0.54
N GLY A 227 2.61 1.93 1.69
CA GLY A 227 1.97 2.24 2.96
C GLY A 227 3.02 2.51 4.04
N TRP A 228 2.76 3.46 4.93
CA TRP A 228 3.68 3.80 6.02
C TRP A 228 2.96 4.31 7.26
N LYS A 229 3.65 4.33 8.41
CA LYS A 229 3.15 4.91 9.65
C LYS A 229 3.34 6.43 9.66
N LEU A 230 2.28 7.19 9.94
CA LEU A 230 2.35 8.66 10.04
C LEU A 230 3.26 9.16 11.15
N SER A 231 3.45 8.36 12.20
CA SER A 231 4.37 8.67 13.30
C SER A 231 5.85 8.44 12.99
N ASP A 232 6.14 7.71 11.90
CA ASP A 232 7.48 7.34 11.46
C ASP A 232 7.40 6.98 9.96
N GLU A 233 7.66 7.95 9.09
CA GLU A 233 7.54 7.80 7.64
C GLU A 233 8.53 6.79 7.04
N ASP A 234 9.62 6.48 7.74
CA ASP A 234 10.56 5.44 7.35
C ASP A 234 10.04 4.01 7.66
N GLN A 235 8.97 3.90 8.46
CA GLN A 235 8.35 2.62 8.79
C GLN A 235 7.30 2.24 7.74
N SER A 236 7.70 1.43 6.76
CA SER A 236 6.77 0.84 5.79
C SER A 236 5.79 -0.13 6.46
N ILE A 237 4.60 -0.25 5.88
CA ILE A 237 3.56 -1.19 6.26
C ILE A 237 3.30 -2.11 5.08
N ASP A 238 3.09 -3.40 5.35
CA ASP A 238 2.58 -4.32 4.33
C ASP A 238 1.17 -3.90 3.92
N ILE A 239 0.94 -3.84 2.62
CA ILE A 239 -0.35 -3.53 2.02
C ILE A 239 -0.91 -4.78 1.32
N SER A 240 -2.20 -4.99 1.42
CA SER A 240 -2.93 -5.96 0.61
C SER A 240 -3.30 -5.35 -0.74
N VAL A 241 -3.59 -6.20 -1.71
CA VAL A 241 -4.13 -5.81 -3.02
C VAL A 241 -5.37 -6.65 -3.31
N ASP A 242 -6.41 -5.99 -3.83
CA ASP A 242 -7.66 -6.62 -4.24
C ASP A 242 -8.05 -6.15 -5.63
N TYR A 243 -8.52 -7.08 -6.48
CA TYR A 243 -8.96 -6.82 -7.85
C TYR A 243 -10.00 -7.86 -8.29
N ASP A 244 -10.89 -7.44 -9.17
CA ASP A 244 -12.02 -8.26 -9.65
C ASP A 244 -11.77 -8.74 -11.09
N PHE A 245 -10.73 -9.54 -11.31
CA PHE A 245 -10.50 -10.24 -12.57
C PHE A 245 -9.65 -11.49 -12.38
N GLU A 246 -9.84 -12.45 -13.27
CA GLU A 246 -8.95 -13.62 -13.37
C GLU A 246 -7.91 -13.34 -14.46
N PRO A 247 -6.60 -13.48 -14.18
CA PRO A 247 -5.52 -13.15 -15.13
C PRO A 247 -5.71 -13.79 -16.50
N GLU A 248 -6.15 -15.05 -16.55
CA GLU A 248 -6.34 -15.80 -17.78
C GLU A 248 -7.49 -15.25 -18.65
N ASN A 249 -8.38 -14.47 -18.06
CA ASN A 249 -9.55 -13.89 -18.71
C ASN A 249 -9.43 -12.39 -18.95
N VAL A 250 -8.29 -11.78 -18.60
CA VAL A 250 -8.07 -10.35 -18.75
C VAL A 250 -8.18 -9.92 -20.22
N LYS A 251 -8.81 -8.77 -20.46
CA LYS A 251 -9.02 -8.16 -21.79
C LYS A 251 -8.69 -6.68 -21.72
N GLU A 252 -8.64 -6.05 -22.88
CA GLU A 252 -8.55 -4.59 -22.94
C GLU A 252 -9.68 -3.93 -22.15
N GLY A 253 -9.32 -2.94 -21.33
CA GLY A 253 -10.27 -2.24 -20.48
C GLY A 253 -9.61 -1.50 -19.32
N ILE A 254 -10.45 -1.01 -18.43
CA ILE A 254 -10.02 -0.41 -17.17
C ILE A 254 -10.51 -1.30 -16.03
N TYR A 255 -9.59 -1.71 -15.18
CA TYR A 255 -9.83 -2.51 -13.98
C TYR A 255 -9.54 -1.68 -12.75
N LYS A 256 -10.34 -1.86 -11.71
CA LYS A 256 -10.13 -1.21 -10.42
C LYS A 256 -9.25 -2.09 -9.55
N ILE A 257 -8.19 -1.50 -9.05
CA ILE A 257 -7.25 -2.16 -8.12
C ILE A 257 -7.32 -1.40 -6.80
N THR A 258 -7.61 -2.11 -5.72
CA THR A 258 -7.68 -1.54 -4.38
C THR A 258 -6.49 -2.03 -3.55
N PHE A 259 -5.74 -1.09 -3.00
CA PHE A 259 -4.69 -1.35 -2.03
C PHE A 259 -5.18 -0.94 -0.65
N SER A 260 -4.86 -1.75 0.37
CA SER A 260 -5.32 -1.48 1.74
C SER A 260 -4.21 -1.73 2.74
N THR A 261 -4.12 -0.87 3.75
CA THR A 261 -3.31 -1.10 4.94
C THR A 261 -4.08 -1.97 5.94
N PRO A 262 -3.40 -2.70 6.83
CA PRO A 262 -4.06 -3.61 7.77
C PRO A 262 -4.89 -2.89 8.84
N GLY A 263 -4.66 -1.58 9.07
CA GLY A 263 -5.29 -0.88 10.17
C GLY A 263 -4.66 -1.17 11.53
N ARG A 264 -5.48 -1.17 12.58
CA ARG A 264 -5.05 -1.49 13.94
C ARG A 264 -5.63 -2.82 14.37
N GLU A 265 -4.78 -3.82 14.42
CA GLU A 265 -5.15 -5.18 14.78
C GLU A 265 -4.59 -5.56 16.15
N PHE A 266 -5.38 -6.33 16.89
CA PHE A 266 -4.96 -7.02 18.10
C PHE A 266 -4.96 -8.52 17.86
N LYS A 267 -3.84 -9.16 18.20
CA LYS A 267 -3.77 -10.61 18.31
C LYS A 267 -4.21 -11.02 19.71
N ILE A 268 -5.08 -12.00 19.81
CA ILE A 268 -5.68 -12.47 21.07
C ILE A 268 -5.56 -13.99 21.13
N HIS A 269 -5.14 -14.50 22.28
CA HIS A 269 -5.15 -15.95 22.59
C HIS A 269 -6.23 -16.24 23.62
N THR A 270 -7.25 -16.96 23.24
CA THR A 270 -8.39 -17.29 24.11
C THR A 270 -8.85 -18.74 23.93
N THR A 271 -9.51 -19.31 24.93
CA THR A 271 -10.20 -20.60 24.83
C THR A 271 -11.61 -20.47 24.25
N ASP A 272 -12.15 -19.27 24.18
CA ASP A 272 -13.49 -18.99 23.70
C ASP A 272 -13.48 -18.72 22.20
N TYR A 273 -14.49 -19.24 21.51
CA TYR A 273 -14.66 -19.05 20.08
C TYR A 273 -15.45 -17.77 19.79
N SER A 274 -15.03 -17.03 18.76
CA SER A 274 -15.78 -15.90 18.17
C SER A 274 -15.93 -16.13 16.67
N GLU A 275 -17.01 -15.61 16.08
CA GLU A 275 -17.23 -15.71 14.63
C GLU A 275 -16.50 -14.60 13.88
N VAL A 276 -15.97 -14.92 12.68
CA VAL A 276 -15.41 -13.90 11.79
C VAL A 276 -16.53 -12.92 11.36
N GLY A 277 -16.24 -11.62 11.39
CA GLY A 277 -17.22 -10.55 11.17
C GLY A 277 -18.02 -10.18 12.41
N GLN A 278 -17.82 -10.83 13.55
CA GLN A 278 -18.47 -10.48 14.82
C GLN A 278 -17.86 -9.19 15.39
N GLU A 279 -18.70 -8.25 15.80
CA GLU A 279 -18.29 -7.09 16.59
C GLU A 279 -18.14 -7.50 18.06
N VAL A 280 -16.98 -7.22 18.65
CA VAL A 280 -16.64 -7.62 20.02
C VAL A 280 -16.05 -6.46 20.82
N GLY A 281 -16.15 -6.57 22.13
CA GLY A 281 -15.42 -5.71 23.07
C GLY A 281 -14.09 -6.37 23.47
N LEU A 282 -13.06 -5.56 23.64
CA LEU A 282 -11.76 -5.95 24.19
C LEU A 282 -11.58 -5.34 25.58
N THR A 283 -11.13 -6.13 26.52
CA THR A 283 -10.76 -5.67 27.87
C THR A 283 -9.46 -6.31 28.34
N PHE A 284 -8.74 -5.62 29.19
CA PHE A 284 -7.51 -6.04 29.85
C PHE A 284 -7.32 -5.25 31.15
N PHE A 285 -6.54 -5.78 32.08
CA PHE A 285 -6.33 -5.15 33.37
C PHE A 285 -5.13 -4.18 33.33
N PRO A 286 -5.02 -3.22 34.26
CA PRO A 286 -3.88 -2.31 34.34
C PRO A 286 -2.51 -2.99 34.43
N GLU A 287 -2.44 -4.16 35.09
CA GLU A 287 -1.24 -4.99 35.22
C GLU A 287 -0.79 -5.66 33.92
N ASP A 288 -1.67 -5.74 32.93
CA ASP A 288 -1.39 -6.34 31.60
C ASP A 288 -0.81 -5.32 30.62
N ILE A 289 -0.91 -4.04 30.97
CA ILE A 289 -0.39 -2.95 30.17
C ILE A 289 1.03 -2.61 30.60
N HIS A 290 2.00 -2.92 29.77
CA HIS A 290 3.40 -2.56 29.99
C HIS A 290 3.84 -1.43 29.06
N VAL A 291 4.62 -0.49 29.59
CA VAL A 291 5.07 0.69 28.85
C VAL A 291 6.58 0.66 28.70
N MET A 292 7.05 0.95 27.50
CA MET A 292 8.48 1.02 27.19
C MET A 292 8.82 2.34 26.53
N SER A 293 10.00 2.90 26.88
CA SER A 293 10.53 4.07 26.18
C SER A 293 10.73 3.75 24.69
N ARG A 294 10.23 4.61 23.83
CA ARG A 294 10.44 4.54 22.39
C ARG A 294 11.86 4.97 22.09
N MET A 295 12.70 4.07 21.58
CA MET A 295 14.03 4.46 21.11
C MET A 295 13.87 5.19 19.77
N VAL A 296 14.23 6.45 19.75
CA VAL A 296 14.48 7.20 18.53
C VAL A 296 15.92 6.87 18.13
N PHE A 297 16.11 6.16 17.02
CA PHE A 297 17.41 5.93 16.40
C PHE A 297 17.73 7.08 15.44
#